data_0467afda6ac6a0ef223b5625691d665d
#
_entry.id   0467afda6ac6a0ef223b5625691d665d
#
_cell.length_a   1.000
_cell.length_b   1.000
_cell.length_c   1.000
_cell.angle_alpha   90.00
_cell.angle_beta   90.00
_cell.angle_gamma   90.00
#
_symmetry.space_group_name_H-M   'P 1'
#
loop_
_entity.id
_entity.type
_entity.pdbx_description
1 polymer ?
#
loop_
_entity_poly.entity_id
_entity_poly.type
_entity_poly.pdbx_seq_one_letter_code
_entity_poly.pdbx_strand_id
1 'polypeptide(L)'
;MVLVDTSVWIDHFRKHDDVLADLLIKNNVLTHPFVRGELALGNLRQRDSILNLLDNLPQASAVYAEEINFFIEKNALFGLGIGLIDAHLLASTQIAENTKLWTRDRKLMAAAMQLNIAATFDIEPH
;
A
#
# COMPACT_ATOMS: atom_id res chain seq x y z
N MET A 1 -12.10 0.69 1.53
CA MET A 1 -10.87 0.31 2.25
C MET A 1 -9.66 1.04 1.68
N VAL A 2 -8.62 1.16 2.46
CA VAL A 2 -7.36 1.78 2.05
C VAL A 2 -6.23 0.78 2.24
N LEU A 3 -5.56 0.41 1.17
CA LEU A 3 -4.32 -0.36 1.24
C LEU A 3 -3.18 0.62 1.49
N VAL A 4 -2.50 0.44 2.61
CA VAL A 4 -1.47 1.39 3.08
C VAL A 4 -0.09 0.86 2.73
N ASP A 5 0.65 1.63 1.94
CA ASP A 5 2.03 1.31 1.54
C ASP A 5 3.00 1.47 2.71
N THR A 6 4.11 0.76 2.62
CA THR A 6 5.21 0.80 3.61
C THR A 6 5.65 2.24 3.93
N SER A 7 5.71 3.12 2.94
CA SER A 7 6.13 4.52 3.13
C SER A 7 5.28 5.26 4.16
N VAL A 8 3.98 5.04 4.15
CA VAL A 8 3.05 5.65 5.10
C VAL A 8 3.21 5.05 6.49
N TRP A 9 3.34 3.71 6.57
CA TRP A 9 3.55 3.03 7.85
C TRP A 9 4.84 3.50 8.53
N ILE A 10 5.93 3.63 7.78
CA ILE A 10 7.22 4.09 8.32
C ILE A 10 7.08 5.48 8.92
N ASP A 11 6.42 6.40 8.21
CA ASP A 11 6.18 7.75 8.71
C ASP A 11 5.37 7.74 9.99
N HIS A 12 4.32 6.91 10.05
CA HIS A 12 3.46 6.77 11.22
C HIS A 12 4.24 6.27 12.46
N PHE A 13 5.18 5.34 12.25
CA PHE A 13 5.99 4.82 13.36
C PHE A 13 7.03 5.83 13.85
N ARG A 14 7.43 6.76 12.99
CA ARG A 14 8.34 7.85 13.38
C ARG A 14 7.60 8.98 14.06
N LYS A 15 6.48 9.36 13.50
CA LYS A 15 5.64 10.45 14.00
C LYS A 15 4.19 10.10 13.70
N HIS A 16 3.43 9.86 14.74
CA HIS A 16 2.02 9.47 14.67
C HIS A 16 1.27 10.24 13.58
N ASP A 17 0.60 9.50 12.70
CA ASP A 17 -0.23 10.05 11.63
C ASP A 17 -1.70 9.93 12.01
N ASP A 18 -2.37 11.06 12.17
CA ASP A 18 -3.76 11.11 12.64
C ASP A 18 -4.73 10.49 11.62
N VAL A 19 -4.46 10.65 10.33
CA VAL A 19 -5.32 10.07 9.29
C VAL A 19 -5.24 8.55 9.32
N LEU A 20 -4.04 8.00 9.40
CA LEU A 20 -3.87 6.55 9.49
C LEU A 20 -4.49 6.00 10.78
N ALA A 21 -4.28 6.67 11.91
CA ALA A 21 -4.88 6.26 13.18
C ALA A 21 -6.40 6.23 13.11
N ASP A 22 -7.02 7.21 12.48
CA ASP A 22 -8.47 7.27 12.29
C ASP A 22 -8.97 6.12 11.40
N LEU A 23 -8.27 5.84 10.30
CA LEU A 23 -8.60 4.73 9.43
C LEU A 23 -8.51 3.39 10.15
N LEU A 24 -7.51 3.21 11.00
CA LEU A 24 -7.35 2.00 11.82
C LEU A 24 -8.52 1.83 12.80
N ILE A 25 -8.90 2.90 13.48
CA ILE A 25 -10.04 2.88 14.40
C ILE A 25 -11.33 2.50 13.68
N LYS A 26 -11.51 2.97 12.46
CA LYS A 26 -12.71 2.70 11.63
C LYS A 26 -12.65 1.37 10.90
N ASN A 27 -11.62 0.57 11.09
CA ASN A 27 -11.42 -0.71 10.40
C ASN A 27 -11.40 -0.56 8.87
N ASN A 28 -10.78 0.51 8.37
CA ASN A 28 -10.72 0.83 6.94
C ASN A 28 -9.33 0.59 6.32
N VAL A 29 -8.44 -0.12 7.02
CA VAL A 29 -7.08 -0.37 6.54
C VAL A 29 -6.93 -1.81 6.09
N LEU A 30 -6.43 -1.99 4.86
CA LEU A 30 -5.92 -3.26 4.36
C LEU A 30 -4.40 -3.28 4.45
N THR A 31 -3.84 -4.41 4.81
CA THR A 31 -2.41 -4.67 4.65
C THR A 31 -2.17 -5.66 3.51
N HIS A 32 -0.91 -5.85 3.16
CA HIS A 32 -0.49 -6.74 2.08
C HIS A 32 0.72 -7.55 2.56
N PRO A 33 0.85 -8.83 2.16
CA PRO A 33 1.99 -9.65 2.58
C PRO A 33 3.35 -9.00 2.28
N PHE A 34 3.48 -8.29 1.16
CA PHE A 34 4.74 -7.64 0.80
C PHE A 34 5.01 -6.39 1.63
N VAL A 35 3.99 -5.64 2.02
CA VAL A 35 4.15 -4.53 2.96
C VAL A 35 4.61 -5.06 4.32
N ARG A 36 3.95 -6.10 4.80
CA ARG A 36 4.32 -6.76 6.05
C ARG A 36 5.77 -7.26 5.98
N GLY A 37 6.16 -7.86 4.85
CA GLY A 37 7.53 -8.33 4.62
C GLY A 37 8.55 -7.21 4.62
N GLU A 38 8.27 -6.10 3.95
CA GLU A 38 9.17 -4.95 3.94
C GLU A 38 9.35 -4.36 5.34
N LEU A 39 8.28 -4.25 6.11
CA LEU A 39 8.37 -3.78 7.49
C LEU A 39 9.13 -4.75 8.38
N ALA A 40 8.94 -6.05 8.18
CA ALA A 40 9.65 -7.10 8.92
C ALA A 40 11.16 -7.07 8.68
N LEU A 41 11.59 -6.66 7.50
CA LEU A 41 13.00 -6.53 7.13
C LEU A 41 13.64 -5.25 7.68
N GLY A 42 12.84 -4.30 8.11
CA GLY A 42 13.33 -3.04 8.66
C GLY A 42 13.74 -3.15 10.12
N ASN A 43 14.35 -2.08 10.61
CA ASN A 43 14.77 -1.98 12.01
C ASN A 43 13.73 -1.20 12.82
N LEU A 44 12.67 -1.88 13.19
CA LEU A 44 11.53 -1.27 13.89
C LEU A 44 11.70 -1.36 15.41
N ARG A 45 11.34 -0.28 16.10
CA ARG A 45 11.09 -0.34 17.54
C ARG A 45 9.80 -1.10 17.78
N GLN A 46 9.74 -1.92 18.84
CA GLN A 46 8.56 -2.74 19.15
C GLN A 46 8.12 -3.59 17.95
N ARG A 47 9.09 -4.17 17.28
CA ARG A 47 8.88 -4.92 16.04
C ARG A 47 7.80 -5.98 16.17
N ASP A 48 7.83 -6.77 17.25
CA ASP A 48 6.87 -7.87 17.44
C ASP A 48 5.44 -7.33 17.58
N SER A 49 5.24 -6.23 18.30
CA SER A 49 3.92 -5.60 18.43
C SER A 49 3.41 -5.07 17.10
N ILE A 50 4.28 -4.46 16.30
CA ILE A 50 3.91 -3.92 14.99
C ILE A 50 3.54 -5.06 14.04
N LEU A 51 4.35 -6.11 13.95
CA LEU A 51 4.06 -7.24 13.08
C LEU A 51 2.77 -7.95 13.48
N ASN A 52 2.53 -8.08 14.79
CA ASN A 52 1.29 -8.65 15.30
C ASN A 52 0.07 -7.80 14.91
N LEU A 53 0.19 -6.47 15.01
CA LEU A 53 -0.87 -5.56 14.55
C LEU A 53 -1.18 -5.78 13.06
N LEU A 54 -0.16 -5.82 12.22
CA LEU A 54 -0.32 -6.03 10.77
C LEU A 54 -0.96 -7.39 10.47
N ASP A 55 -0.56 -8.44 11.18
CA ASP A 55 -1.10 -9.79 10.98
C ASP A 55 -2.59 -9.88 11.35
N ASN A 56 -3.08 -8.98 12.20
CA ASN A 56 -4.49 -8.93 12.62
C ASN A 56 -5.35 -7.99 11.78
N LEU A 57 -4.77 -7.25 10.83
CA LEU A 57 -5.53 -6.42 9.90
C LEU A 57 -6.09 -7.25 8.75
N PRO A 58 -7.18 -6.80 8.11
CA PRO A 58 -7.63 -7.42 6.87
C PRO A 58 -6.51 -7.42 5.82
N GLN A 59 -6.39 -8.53 5.10
CA GLN A 59 -5.34 -8.76 4.13
C GLN A 59 -5.85 -8.54 2.71
N ALA A 60 -5.11 -7.78 1.90
CA ALA A 60 -5.37 -7.70 0.47
C ALA A 60 -5.01 -9.03 -0.19
N SER A 61 -5.77 -9.43 -1.22
CA SER A 61 -5.46 -10.64 -1.97
C SER A 61 -4.18 -10.45 -2.78
N ALA A 62 -3.23 -11.35 -2.62
CA ALA A 62 -2.03 -11.38 -3.43
C ALA A 62 -2.34 -11.94 -4.81
N VAL A 63 -1.57 -11.53 -5.82
CA VAL A 63 -1.69 -12.07 -7.17
C VAL A 63 -0.50 -12.98 -7.48
N TYR A 64 -0.68 -13.93 -8.38
CA TYR A 64 0.36 -14.84 -8.81
C TYR A 64 1.28 -14.21 -9.86
N ALA A 65 2.44 -14.82 -10.08
CA ALA A 65 3.44 -14.29 -11.01
C ALA A 65 2.91 -14.08 -12.43
N GLU A 66 2.07 -14.99 -12.92
CA GLU A 66 1.48 -14.87 -14.26
C GLU A 66 0.50 -13.69 -14.33
N GLU A 67 -0.27 -13.49 -13.28
CA GLU A 67 -1.22 -12.39 -13.19
C GLU A 67 -0.51 -11.04 -13.14
N ILE A 68 0.58 -10.94 -12.40
CA ILE A 68 1.32 -9.68 -12.31
C ILE A 68 1.97 -9.33 -13.65
N ASN A 69 2.51 -10.31 -14.37
CA ASN A 69 3.08 -10.08 -15.69
C ASN A 69 2.02 -9.54 -16.66
N PHE A 70 0.84 -10.12 -16.66
CA PHE A 70 -0.29 -9.66 -17.46
C PHE A 70 -0.70 -8.23 -17.06
N PHE A 71 -0.78 -7.96 -15.77
CA PHE A 71 -1.16 -6.64 -15.25
C PHE A 71 -0.18 -5.55 -15.67
N ILE A 72 1.13 -5.83 -15.60
CA ILE A 72 2.16 -4.89 -16.03
C ILE A 72 2.00 -4.53 -17.51
N GLU A 73 1.80 -5.52 -18.36
CA GLU A 73 1.66 -5.30 -19.81
C GLU A 73 0.35 -4.57 -20.14
N LYS A 74 -0.76 -5.02 -19.57
CA LYS A 74 -2.07 -4.44 -19.82
C LYS A 74 -2.13 -2.96 -19.45
N ASN A 75 -1.47 -2.57 -18.36
CA ASN A 75 -1.51 -1.20 -17.85
C ASN A 75 -0.27 -0.38 -18.21
N ALA A 76 0.62 -0.93 -19.03
CA ALA A 76 1.84 -0.26 -19.50
C ALA A 76 2.66 0.32 -18.33
N LEU A 77 2.89 -0.49 -17.31
CA LEU A 77 3.59 -0.04 -16.09
C LEU A 77 5.11 -0.03 -16.24
N PHE A 78 5.63 -0.50 -17.37
CA PHE A 78 7.06 -0.50 -17.64
C PHE A 78 7.60 0.90 -17.86
N GLY A 79 8.83 1.13 -17.43
CA GLY A 79 9.49 2.43 -17.62
C GLY A 79 9.02 3.54 -16.68
N LEU A 80 8.13 3.24 -15.72
CA LEU A 80 7.61 4.25 -14.81
C LEU A 80 8.48 4.42 -13.54
N GLY A 81 9.50 3.59 -13.39
CA GLY A 81 10.39 3.68 -12.23
C GLY A 81 9.82 3.07 -10.96
N ILE A 82 8.79 2.25 -11.07
CA ILE A 82 8.24 1.49 -9.94
C ILE A 82 8.84 0.09 -9.91
N GLY A 83 8.93 -0.48 -8.70
CA GLY A 83 9.43 -1.84 -8.52
C GLY A 83 8.34 -2.90 -8.59
N LEU A 84 8.77 -4.17 -8.54
CA LEU A 84 7.86 -5.30 -8.62
C LEU A 84 6.87 -5.33 -7.45
N ILE A 85 7.32 -5.01 -6.25
CA ILE A 85 6.43 -4.94 -5.08
C ILE A 85 5.36 -3.88 -5.30
N ASP A 86 5.74 -2.71 -5.81
CA ASP A 86 4.80 -1.63 -6.13
C ASP A 86 3.73 -2.10 -7.12
N ALA A 87 4.15 -2.83 -8.15
CA ALA A 87 3.23 -3.39 -9.15
C ALA A 87 2.23 -4.37 -8.49
N HIS A 88 2.69 -5.19 -7.54
CA HIS A 88 1.82 -6.06 -6.77
C HIS A 88 0.81 -5.28 -5.93
N LEU A 89 1.22 -4.18 -5.31
CA LEU A 89 0.31 -3.34 -4.53
C LEU A 89 -0.78 -2.72 -5.41
N LEU A 90 -0.40 -2.24 -6.59
CA LEU A 90 -1.36 -1.71 -7.57
C LEU A 90 -2.36 -2.79 -8.01
N ALA A 91 -1.88 -3.98 -8.35
CA ALA A 91 -2.73 -5.08 -8.79
C ALA A 91 -3.70 -5.52 -7.69
N SER A 92 -3.21 -5.69 -6.46
CA SER A 92 -4.04 -6.09 -5.32
C SER A 92 -5.09 -5.03 -4.99
N THR A 93 -4.75 -3.74 -5.12
CA THR A 93 -5.70 -2.65 -4.92
C THR A 93 -6.81 -2.69 -5.96
N GLN A 94 -6.44 -2.92 -7.22
CA GLN A 94 -7.41 -2.91 -8.32
C GLN A 94 -8.42 -4.04 -8.24
N ILE A 95 -8.02 -5.22 -7.79
CA ILE A 95 -8.94 -6.35 -7.65
C ILE A 95 -9.80 -6.27 -6.38
N ALA A 96 -9.41 -5.45 -5.41
CA ALA A 96 -10.18 -5.23 -4.19
C ALA A 96 -11.22 -4.14 -4.45
N GLU A 97 -12.51 -4.50 -4.29
CA GLU A 97 -13.59 -3.54 -4.53
C GLU A 97 -13.52 -2.36 -3.56
N ASN A 98 -13.81 -1.16 -4.05
CA ASN A 98 -13.89 0.07 -3.26
C ASN A 98 -12.63 0.33 -2.44
N THR A 99 -11.47 0.00 -3.00
CA THR A 99 -10.18 0.14 -2.33
C THR A 99 -9.29 1.12 -3.10
N LYS A 100 -8.57 1.94 -2.35
CA LYS A 100 -7.56 2.87 -2.87
C LYS A 100 -6.21 2.55 -2.24
N LEU A 101 -5.15 2.85 -2.96
CA LEU A 101 -3.77 2.69 -2.48
C LEU A 101 -3.27 4.03 -1.93
N TRP A 102 -2.80 4.02 -0.68
CA TRP A 102 -2.18 5.19 -0.05
C TRP A 102 -0.68 5.00 0.03
N THR A 103 0.06 5.84 -0.67
CA THR A 103 1.52 5.84 -0.70
C THR A 103 2.06 7.26 -0.67
N ARG A 104 3.28 7.42 -0.19
CA ARG A 104 4.04 8.68 -0.25
C ARG A 104 5.20 8.60 -1.23
N ASP A 105 5.39 7.48 -1.88
CA ASP A 105 6.32 7.33 -2.99
C ASP A 105 5.73 8.03 -4.22
N ARG A 106 6.48 9.00 -4.77
CA ARG A 106 5.96 9.85 -5.86
C ARG A 106 5.66 9.06 -7.13
N LYS A 107 6.52 8.10 -7.48
CA LYS A 107 6.36 7.30 -8.71
C LYS A 107 5.19 6.32 -8.57
N LEU A 108 5.06 5.69 -7.41
CA LEU A 108 3.94 4.80 -7.13
C LEU A 108 2.62 5.58 -7.09
N MET A 109 2.61 6.76 -6.49
CA MET A 109 1.43 7.63 -6.47
C MET A 109 0.99 7.99 -7.90
N ALA A 110 1.94 8.37 -8.76
CA ALA A 110 1.63 8.71 -10.15
C ALA A 110 0.99 7.52 -10.89
N ALA A 111 1.53 6.32 -10.70
CA ALA A 111 0.97 5.10 -11.29
C ALA A 111 -0.43 4.80 -10.75
N ALA A 112 -0.64 4.95 -9.44
CA ALA A 112 -1.94 4.73 -8.82
C ALA A 112 -2.98 5.75 -9.31
N MET A 113 -2.59 6.99 -9.49
CA MET A 113 -3.47 8.02 -10.07
C MET A 113 -3.83 7.71 -11.52
N GLN A 114 -2.87 7.25 -12.31
CA GLN A 114 -3.10 6.84 -13.70
C GLN A 114 -4.14 5.70 -13.79
N LEU A 115 -4.13 4.79 -12.82
CA LEU A 115 -5.08 3.68 -12.75
C LEU A 115 -6.38 4.05 -12.01
N ASN A 116 -6.49 5.27 -11.53
CA ASN A 116 -7.63 5.78 -10.77
C ASN A 116 -7.91 5.00 -9.47
N ILE A 117 -6.84 4.59 -8.80
CA ILE A 117 -6.92 3.84 -7.53
C ILE A 117 -6.10 4.49 -6.41
N ALA A 118 -5.71 5.75 -6.56
CA ALA A 118 -4.93 6.46 -5.54
C ALA A 118 -5.82 7.03 -4.44
N ALA A 119 -5.44 6.79 -3.18
CA ALA A 119 -5.94 7.58 -2.05
C ALA A 119 -5.24 8.94 -2.04
N THR A 120 -5.97 10.00 -1.74
CA THR A 120 -5.48 11.38 -1.93
C THR A 120 -5.42 12.16 -0.63
N PHE A 121 -5.15 11.51 0.50
CA PHE A 121 -5.09 12.15 1.83
C PHE A 121 -3.99 13.20 1.94
N ASP A 122 -2.90 13.02 1.19
CA ASP A 122 -1.74 13.91 1.22
C ASP A 122 -1.81 15.01 0.15
N ILE A 123 -2.83 15.00 -0.70
CA ILE A 123 -3.00 16.01 -1.75
C ILE A 123 -3.87 17.13 -1.20
N GLU A 124 -3.31 18.35 -1.14
CA GLU A 124 -4.07 19.50 -0.67
C GLU A 124 -5.14 19.89 -1.69
N PRO A 125 -6.36 20.23 -1.21
CA PRO A 125 -7.40 20.75 -2.09
C PRO A 125 -7.00 22.13 -2.60
N HIS A 126 -7.26 22.38 -3.86
CA HIS A 126 -7.04 23.69 -4.48
C HIS A 126 -8.25 24.59 -4.33
#